data_a92d49a0376e970c94dde0f86091fd88
#
_entry.id   a92d49a0376e970c94dde0f86091fd88
#
_cell.length_a   1.000
_cell.length_b   1.000
_cell.length_c   1.000
_cell.angle_alpha   90.00
_cell.angle_beta   90.00
_cell.angle_gamma   90.00
#
_symmetry.space_group_name_H-M   'P 1'
#
loop_
_entity.id
_entity.type
_entity.pdbx_description
1 polymer ?
#
loop_
_entity_poly.entity_id
_entity_poly.type
_entity_poly.pdbx_seq_one_letter_code
_entity_poly.pdbx_strand_id
1 'polypeptide(L)'
;MELVVNPKINKNELIELYKSVGWIADVNNIDNLRKGMKKSYVIAAYEDKKLIGLVRALSDYATVVYVQDLLVASDYQGKRVGKSLMHHLLNYFGSVGQIIVTARNDERIGKFFRYLNFREESKNTYEIDRRD
;
A
#
# COMPACT_ATOMS: atom_id res chain seq x y z
N MET A 1 2.49 -14.17 11.21
CA MET A 1 2.70 -12.96 10.40
C MET A 1 3.23 -11.85 11.28
N GLU A 2 4.27 -11.18 10.83
CA GLU A 2 4.88 -10.06 11.54
C GLU A 2 4.71 -8.78 10.72
N LEU A 3 4.31 -7.68 11.38
CA LEU A 3 4.23 -6.36 10.75
C LEU A 3 5.40 -5.51 11.23
N VAL A 4 6.10 -4.89 10.31
CA VAL A 4 7.29 -4.07 10.61
C VAL A 4 7.11 -2.69 10.00
N VAL A 5 7.30 -1.65 10.82
CA VAL A 5 7.17 -0.26 10.38
C VAL A 5 8.50 0.22 9.82
N ASN A 6 8.44 0.79 8.62
CA ASN A 6 9.59 1.37 7.92
C ASN A 6 10.82 0.45 7.87
N PRO A 7 10.65 -0.81 7.45
CA PRO A 7 11.77 -1.74 7.39
C PRO A 7 12.69 -1.39 6.22
N LYS A 8 13.92 -1.86 6.33
CA LYS A 8 14.84 -1.85 5.19
C LYS A 8 14.52 -3.06 4.33
N ILE A 9 13.93 -2.83 3.16
CA ILE A 9 13.49 -3.92 2.30
C ILE A 9 14.56 -4.23 1.25
N ASN A 10 14.87 -5.51 1.11
CA ASN A 10 15.77 -6.00 0.08
C ASN A 10 15.19 -5.73 -1.31
N LYS A 11 16.03 -5.25 -2.25
CA LYS A 11 15.61 -4.91 -3.60
C LYS A 11 14.91 -6.08 -4.30
N ASN A 12 15.48 -7.27 -4.21
CA ASN A 12 14.92 -8.44 -4.89
C ASN A 12 13.57 -8.86 -4.30
N GLU A 13 13.40 -8.77 -3.00
CA GLU A 13 12.12 -9.05 -2.35
C GLU A 13 11.06 -8.05 -2.80
N LEU A 14 11.43 -6.79 -2.91
CA LEU A 14 10.51 -5.75 -3.36
C LEU A 14 10.07 -5.99 -4.81
N ILE A 15 11.02 -6.31 -5.69
CA ILE A 15 10.72 -6.66 -7.08
C ILE A 15 9.77 -7.85 -7.14
N GLU A 16 10.05 -8.90 -6.39
CA GLU A 16 9.23 -10.10 -6.38
C GLU A 16 7.79 -9.80 -5.94
N LEU A 17 7.64 -9.00 -4.87
CA LEU A 17 6.31 -8.63 -4.37
C LEU A 17 5.51 -7.84 -5.42
N TYR A 18 6.09 -6.77 -5.96
CA TYR A 18 5.39 -5.93 -6.92
C TYR A 18 5.09 -6.67 -8.22
N LYS A 19 6.02 -7.53 -8.64
CA LYS A 19 5.82 -8.37 -9.83
C LYS A 19 4.69 -9.37 -9.62
N SER A 20 4.55 -9.93 -8.43
CA SER A 20 3.53 -10.94 -8.14
C SER A 20 2.11 -10.41 -8.32
N VAL A 21 1.90 -9.11 -8.19
CA VAL A 21 0.59 -8.48 -8.39
C VAL A 21 0.49 -7.76 -9.74
N GLY A 22 1.50 -7.90 -10.60
CA GLY A 22 1.48 -7.35 -11.95
C GLY A 22 1.78 -5.86 -12.06
N TRP A 23 2.35 -5.25 -11.03
CA TRP A 23 2.67 -3.81 -11.04
C TRP A 23 4.02 -3.59 -11.72
N ILE A 24 4.04 -3.79 -13.04
CA ILE A 24 5.25 -3.81 -13.84
C ILE A 24 5.90 -2.45 -13.98
N ALA A 25 5.11 -1.37 -14.01
CA ALA A 25 5.66 -0.01 -14.08
C ALA A 25 6.59 0.27 -12.89
N ASP A 26 6.19 -0.17 -11.70
CA ASP A 26 7.03 -0.02 -10.50
C ASP A 26 8.28 -0.91 -10.56
N VAL A 27 8.13 -2.13 -11.07
CA VAL A 27 9.26 -3.06 -11.24
C VAL A 27 10.29 -2.48 -12.22
N ASN A 28 9.82 -1.91 -13.33
CA ASN A 28 10.70 -1.30 -14.33
C ASN A 28 11.35 0.00 -13.84
N ASN A 29 10.85 0.56 -12.75
CA ASN A 29 11.37 1.80 -12.15
C ASN A 29 11.75 1.57 -10.68
N ILE A 30 12.31 0.41 -10.40
CA ILE A 30 12.52 -0.07 -9.02
C ILE A 30 13.42 0.84 -8.19
N ASP A 31 14.45 1.43 -8.78
CA ASP A 31 15.35 2.30 -8.04
C ASP A 31 14.62 3.58 -7.59
N ASN A 32 13.72 4.07 -8.43
CA ASN A 32 12.88 5.22 -8.09
C ASN A 32 11.86 4.87 -7.02
N LEU A 33 11.26 3.68 -7.10
CA LEU A 33 10.36 3.19 -6.06
C LEU A 33 11.08 3.10 -4.70
N ARG A 34 12.28 2.53 -4.68
CA ARG A 34 13.06 2.43 -3.45
C ARG A 34 13.41 3.80 -2.86
N LYS A 35 13.70 4.74 -3.72
CA LYS A 35 13.96 6.12 -3.31
C LYS A 35 12.72 6.74 -2.66
N GLY A 36 11.55 6.52 -3.26
CA GLY A 36 10.27 6.98 -2.72
C GLY A 36 9.92 6.31 -1.40
N MET A 37 10.22 5.04 -1.26
CA MET A 37 9.98 4.27 -0.03
C MET A 37 10.65 4.91 1.18
N LYS A 38 11.83 5.46 1.01
CA LYS A 38 12.58 6.11 2.10
C LYS A 38 11.89 7.35 2.64
N LYS A 39 11.01 7.96 1.84
CA LYS A 39 10.28 9.17 2.19
C LYS A 39 8.80 8.88 2.48
N SER A 40 8.43 7.64 2.53
CA SER A 40 7.06 7.19 2.79
C SER A 40 6.96 6.56 4.17
N TYR A 41 5.73 6.50 4.68
CA TYR A 41 5.43 5.66 5.83
C TYR A 41 5.06 4.30 5.28
N VAL A 42 5.81 3.27 5.65
CA VAL A 42 5.63 1.92 5.12
C VAL A 42 5.41 0.95 6.28
N ILE A 43 4.38 0.11 6.15
CA ILE A 43 4.22 -1.05 7.02
C ILE A 43 4.36 -2.28 6.11
N ALA A 44 5.28 -3.17 6.45
CA ALA A 44 5.49 -4.39 5.69
C ALA A 44 5.08 -5.60 6.50
N ALA A 45 4.51 -6.59 5.81
CA ALA A 45 4.10 -7.86 6.40
C ALA A 45 5.08 -8.95 5.98
N TYR A 46 5.52 -9.73 6.96
CA TYR A 46 6.44 -10.86 6.75
C TYR A 46 5.83 -12.14 7.29
N GLU A 47 6.02 -13.23 6.56
CA GLU A 47 5.71 -14.57 7.02
C GLU A 47 6.96 -15.41 6.84
N ASP A 48 7.44 -16.01 7.95
CA ASP A 48 8.70 -16.79 7.94
C ASP A 48 9.84 -16.02 7.25
N LYS A 49 9.98 -14.74 7.59
CA LYS A 49 11.00 -13.82 7.06
C LYS A 49 10.83 -13.47 5.59
N LYS A 50 9.74 -13.88 4.96
CA LYS A 50 9.44 -13.54 3.57
C LYS A 50 8.50 -12.33 3.54
N LEU A 51 8.81 -11.34 2.70
CA LEU A 51 7.95 -10.19 2.47
C LEU A 51 6.70 -10.64 1.70
N ILE A 52 5.53 -10.52 2.32
CA ILE A 52 4.27 -10.98 1.73
C ILE A 52 3.28 -9.86 1.42
N GLY A 53 3.56 -8.66 1.89
CA GLY A 53 2.69 -7.52 1.60
C GLY A 53 3.24 -6.26 2.19
N LEU A 54 2.71 -5.12 1.74
CA LEU A 54 3.02 -3.83 2.34
C LEU A 54 1.92 -2.82 2.04
N VAL A 55 1.90 -1.78 2.85
CA VAL A 55 1.16 -0.55 2.58
C VAL A 55 2.14 0.61 2.65
N ARG A 56 2.04 1.53 1.68
CA ARG A 56 2.89 2.71 1.60
C ARG A 56 2.04 3.95 1.52
N ALA A 57 2.31 4.92 2.39
CA ALA A 57 1.52 6.13 2.48
C ALA A 57 2.40 7.36 2.57
N LEU A 58 1.85 8.48 2.09
CA LEU A 58 2.48 9.79 2.20
C LEU A 58 1.56 10.72 2.98
N SER A 59 2.13 11.53 3.85
CA SER A 59 1.32 12.37 4.75
C SER A 59 2.08 13.61 5.18
N ASP A 60 1.33 14.69 5.47
CA ASP A 60 1.86 15.84 6.19
C ASP A 60 1.70 15.64 7.72
N TYR A 61 1.15 14.51 8.15
CA TYR A 61 0.92 14.13 9.54
C TYR A 61 -0.08 15.03 10.28
N ALA A 62 -0.85 15.81 9.56
CA ALA A 62 -1.84 16.71 10.14
C ALA A 62 -3.16 16.71 9.37
N THR A 63 -3.11 17.00 8.08
CA THR A 63 -4.32 17.23 7.30
C THR A 63 -4.71 16.06 6.41
N VAL A 64 -3.74 15.33 5.85
CA VAL A 64 -4.05 14.31 4.86
C VAL A 64 -3.04 13.17 4.89
N VAL A 65 -3.55 11.96 4.64
CA VAL A 65 -2.76 10.77 4.32
C VAL A 65 -3.22 10.27 2.96
N TYR A 66 -2.28 10.04 2.05
CA TYR A 66 -2.57 9.39 0.79
C TYR A 66 -1.95 7.99 0.78
N VAL A 67 -2.80 6.98 0.66
CA VAL A 67 -2.33 5.59 0.57
C VAL A 67 -1.97 5.33 -0.89
N GLN A 68 -0.68 5.29 -1.18
CA GLN A 68 -0.18 5.13 -2.54
C GLN A 68 -0.20 3.69 -2.99
N ASP A 69 0.30 2.78 -2.15
CA ASP A 69 0.38 1.36 -2.48
C ASP A 69 -0.17 0.52 -1.34
N LEU A 70 -1.00 -0.44 -1.69
CA LEU A 70 -1.44 -1.51 -0.80
C LEU A 70 -1.44 -2.78 -1.62
N LEU A 71 -0.55 -3.71 -1.30
CA LEU A 71 -0.43 -4.93 -2.08
C LEU A 71 -0.07 -6.12 -1.19
N VAL A 72 -0.59 -7.26 -1.57
CA VAL A 72 -0.35 -8.54 -0.90
C VAL A 72 0.05 -9.55 -1.98
N ALA A 73 1.12 -10.31 -1.73
CA ALA A 73 1.58 -11.34 -2.65
C ALA A 73 0.45 -12.29 -3.00
N SER A 74 0.41 -12.72 -4.26
CA SER A 74 -0.70 -13.51 -4.81
C SER A 74 -1.08 -14.71 -3.94
N ASP A 75 -0.09 -15.43 -3.41
CA ASP A 75 -0.32 -16.63 -2.60
C ASP A 75 -0.86 -16.33 -1.20
N TYR A 76 -0.83 -15.07 -0.79
CA TYR A 76 -1.25 -14.67 0.55
C TYR A 76 -2.51 -13.81 0.56
N GLN A 77 -3.13 -13.63 -0.60
CA GLN A 77 -4.40 -12.91 -0.69
C GLN A 77 -5.53 -13.75 -0.08
N GLY A 78 -6.53 -13.07 0.48
CA GLY A 78 -7.63 -13.74 1.15
C GLY A 78 -7.32 -14.24 2.56
N LYS A 79 -6.14 -13.90 3.10
CA LYS A 79 -5.68 -14.34 4.43
C LYS A 79 -5.58 -13.19 5.43
N ARG A 80 -6.31 -12.11 5.19
CA ARG A 80 -6.42 -10.93 6.06
C ARG A 80 -5.14 -10.10 6.18
N VAL A 81 -4.15 -10.30 5.32
CA VAL A 81 -2.92 -9.51 5.34
C VAL A 81 -3.21 -8.04 5.06
N GLY A 82 -3.99 -7.77 4.01
CA GLY A 82 -4.36 -6.40 3.65
C GLY A 82 -5.14 -5.69 4.76
N LYS A 83 -6.07 -6.39 5.41
CA LYS A 83 -6.82 -5.83 6.53
C LYS A 83 -5.91 -5.48 7.70
N SER A 84 -4.98 -6.36 8.03
CA SER A 84 -4.02 -6.10 9.12
C SER A 84 -3.16 -4.88 8.84
N LEU A 85 -2.65 -4.77 7.60
CA LEU A 85 -1.86 -3.63 7.18
C LEU A 85 -2.65 -2.32 7.32
N MET A 86 -3.88 -2.32 6.81
CA MET A 86 -4.72 -1.12 6.85
C MET A 86 -5.16 -0.76 8.26
N HIS A 87 -5.48 -1.74 9.12
CA HIS A 87 -5.82 -1.45 10.50
C HIS A 87 -4.67 -0.76 11.23
N HIS A 88 -3.44 -1.21 11.05
CA HIS A 88 -2.29 -0.57 11.67
C HIS A 88 -2.06 0.83 11.12
N LEU A 89 -2.21 1.02 9.82
CA LEU A 89 -2.06 2.33 9.20
C LEU A 89 -3.12 3.30 9.71
N LEU A 90 -4.39 2.88 9.73
CA LEU A 90 -5.49 3.72 10.19
C LEU A 90 -5.34 4.10 11.66
N ASN A 91 -4.85 3.16 12.47
CA ASN A 91 -4.61 3.43 13.88
C ASN A 91 -3.47 4.44 14.07
N TYR A 92 -2.38 4.27 13.32
CA TYR A 92 -1.25 5.20 13.40
C TYR A 92 -1.64 6.62 13.01
N PHE A 93 -2.44 6.77 11.94
CA PHE A 93 -2.88 8.07 11.44
C PHE A 93 -4.25 8.48 12.01
N GLY A 94 -4.59 8.03 13.20
CA GLY A 94 -5.92 8.20 13.79
C GLY A 94 -6.36 9.64 14.04
N SER A 95 -5.44 10.60 14.05
CA SER A 95 -5.77 12.02 14.26
C SER A 95 -5.59 12.87 13.02
N VAL A 96 -5.24 12.29 11.88
CA VAL A 96 -5.10 13.02 10.61
C VAL A 96 -6.50 13.27 10.03
N GLY A 97 -6.70 14.46 9.48
CA GLY A 97 -8.01 14.92 9.06
C GLY A 97 -8.65 14.15 7.92
N GLN A 98 -7.87 13.62 6.99
CA GLN A 98 -8.41 12.95 5.81
C GLN A 98 -7.47 11.84 5.35
N ILE A 99 -8.03 10.68 5.04
CA ILE A 99 -7.27 9.55 4.50
C ILE A 99 -7.86 9.20 3.14
N ILE A 100 -7.04 9.21 2.11
CA ILE A 100 -7.46 9.01 0.72
C ILE A 100 -6.74 7.81 0.14
N VAL A 101 -7.46 7.00 -0.61
CA VAL A 101 -6.89 5.95 -1.43
C VAL A 101 -7.57 5.97 -2.80
N THR A 102 -6.79 5.78 -3.86
CA THR A 102 -7.32 5.62 -5.20
C THR A 102 -7.21 4.15 -5.56
N ALA A 103 -8.33 3.55 -5.94
CA ALA A 103 -8.40 2.13 -6.24
C ALA A 103 -9.18 1.89 -7.53
N ARG A 104 -8.93 0.74 -8.17
CA ARG A 104 -9.70 0.37 -9.34
C ARG A 104 -11.18 0.24 -9.00
N ASN A 105 -12.03 0.55 -9.99
CA ASN A 105 -13.47 0.35 -9.87
C ASN A 105 -13.79 -1.14 -9.96
N ASP A 106 -13.70 -1.82 -8.83
CA ASP A 106 -13.83 -3.27 -8.69
C ASP A 106 -14.66 -3.55 -7.44
N GLU A 107 -15.65 -4.42 -7.57
CA GLU A 107 -16.59 -4.71 -6.49
C GLU A 107 -15.89 -5.26 -5.23
N ARG A 108 -14.92 -6.15 -5.41
CA ARG A 108 -14.19 -6.74 -4.27
C ARG A 108 -13.36 -5.69 -3.55
N ILE A 109 -12.72 -4.81 -4.29
CA ILE A 109 -11.92 -3.73 -3.73
C ILE A 109 -12.83 -2.75 -3.00
N GLY A 110 -13.96 -2.40 -3.59
CA GLY A 110 -14.94 -1.53 -2.94
C GLY A 110 -15.44 -2.09 -1.62
N LYS A 111 -15.77 -3.38 -1.58
CA LYS A 111 -16.19 -4.05 -0.34
C LYS A 111 -15.11 -3.99 0.72
N PHE A 112 -13.85 -4.19 0.32
CA PHE A 112 -12.72 -4.13 1.24
C PHE A 112 -12.63 -2.76 1.91
N PHE A 113 -12.68 -1.68 1.14
CA PHE A 113 -12.56 -0.35 1.70
C PHE A 113 -13.81 0.07 2.49
N ARG A 114 -15.00 -0.31 2.05
CA ARG A 114 -16.22 -0.05 2.83
C ARG A 114 -16.21 -0.76 4.18
N TYR A 115 -15.69 -1.99 4.22
CA TYR A 115 -15.50 -2.71 5.49
C TYR A 115 -14.60 -1.93 6.45
N LEU A 116 -13.62 -1.21 5.92
CA LEU A 116 -12.70 -0.38 6.71
C LEU A 116 -13.26 1.02 6.99
N ASN A 117 -14.55 1.25 6.71
CA ASN A 117 -15.25 2.51 6.94
C ASN A 117 -14.81 3.66 6.02
N PHE A 118 -14.18 3.34 4.89
CA PHE A 118 -14.03 4.31 3.82
C PHE A 118 -15.37 4.46 3.11
N ARG A 119 -15.65 5.67 2.64
CA ARG A 119 -16.79 5.90 1.75
C ARG A 119 -16.27 6.24 0.36
N GLU A 120 -17.00 5.78 -0.65
CA GLU A 120 -16.67 6.10 -2.03
C GLU A 120 -17.07 7.54 -2.33
N GLU A 121 -16.14 8.31 -2.91
CA GLU A 121 -16.39 9.70 -3.31
C GLU A 121 -16.59 9.78 -4.81
N SER A 122 -17.53 10.63 -5.25
CA SER A 122 -17.84 10.84 -6.67
C SER A 122 -16.85 11.80 -7.29
N LYS A 123 -15.58 11.46 -7.26
CA LYS A 123 -14.51 12.30 -7.80
C LYS A 123 -13.71 11.51 -8.80
N ASN A 124 -13.21 12.19 -9.82
CA ASN A 124 -12.32 11.57 -10.79
C ASN A 124 -10.87 11.77 -10.37
N THR A 125 -10.05 10.81 -10.73
CA THR A 125 -8.59 10.93 -10.58
C THR A 125 -8.01 11.46 -11.88
N TYR A 126 -7.14 12.45 -11.78
CA TYR A 126 -6.40 12.97 -12.93
C TYR A 126 -4.92 12.70 -12.66
N GLU A 127 -4.25 12.12 -13.64
CA GLU A 127 -2.90 11.61 -13.44
C GLU A 127 -2.01 11.93 -14.62
N ILE A 128 -0.75 12.25 -14.34
CA ILE A 128 0.33 12.19 -15.32
C ILE A 128 1.25 11.08 -14.83
N ASP A 129 1.34 10.01 -15.59
CA ASP A 129 2.20 8.88 -15.24
C ASP A 129 3.39 8.85 -16.21
N ARG A 130 4.59 9.03 -15.66
CA ARG A 130 5.82 9.03 -16.45
C ARG A 130 6.59 7.72 -16.35
N ARG A 131 6.01 6.71 -15.71
CA ARG A 131 6.63 5.39 -15.61
C ARG A 131 6.34 4.58 -16.88
N ASP A 132 7.30 3.79 -17.29
CA ASP A 132 7.15 2.91 -18.44
C ASP A 132 6.50 1.58 -18.10
#